data_d43bf8db1ab0334f3a40f4403cf0ff7f
#
_entry.id   d43bf8db1ab0334f3a40f4403cf0ff7f
#
_cell.length_a   1.000
_cell.length_b   1.000
_cell.length_c   1.000
_cell.angle_alpha   90.00
_cell.angle_beta   90.00
_cell.angle_gamma   90.00
#
_symmetry.space_group_name_H-M   'P 1'
#
loop_
_entity.id
_entity.type
_entity.pdbx_description
1 polymer ?
#
loop_
_entity_poly.entity_id
_entity_poly.type
_entity_poly.pdbx_seq_one_letter_code
_entity_poly.pdbx_strand_id
1 'polypeptide(L)'
;MVIRMKHINMKSMKKLSITTTAVIAAAVMSLAGCGSSSSGSDSTASSSDSSAKTTKFVLGGLWPETGSLAYLAPPELAAEKLAVKDINDAGGVLGNDVTTVDADTSDADHADQNTSAAQSVLSKNPSFVIGPASSSVVKNTYKSITSQNVPMLSMGATSASFSGPSDYFFRTVAPDTVQGAVMGNLIAQDGVQKLAIAVFNDEYGTGLRDTVVKTAGDAGVDIVYGEKDTFDPTETNFSSIATAIKASNPDATLVIAFDQTKPLLKALASAGVDMSKLYFVDGNTSDYSSELDAGLLKGSKGTIPGVNPSDDFIKRLESTGVDLKNTTTYAAETYDGIILAALAAQKGGSADGKTIQANMAAVSGADGGEKCDSYKACLALLKDGKDIQYQGQTGIGPFNKNNDPSSANIGVYTFDGDNKPVFDHTQSGDVPTD
;
A
#
# COMPACT_ATOMS: atom_id res chain seq x y z
N MET A 1 13.05 34.04 -38.88
CA MET A 1 14.53 34.04 -38.63
C MET A 1 14.86 32.64 -38.11
N VAL A 2 15.39 31.82 -39.01
CA VAL A 2 15.60 30.37 -38.77
C VAL A 2 17.03 30.20 -38.27
N ILE A 3 17.23 29.63 -37.10
CA ILE A 3 18.53 29.25 -36.58
C ILE A 3 18.68 27.72 -36.64
N ARG A 4 19.58 27.29 -37.54
CA ARG A 4 20.01 25.90 -37.71
C ARG A 4 20.90 25.48 -36.54
N MET A 5 20.56 24.36 -35.85
CA MET A 5 21.51 23.65 -34.99
C MET A 5 22.36 22.67 -35.81
N LYS A 6 23.69 22.76 -35.61
CA LYS A 6 24.71 21.90 -36.22
C LYS A 6 24.81 20.58 -35.47
N HIS A 7 24.81 19.48 -36.23
CA HIS A 7 25.25 18.17 -35.77
C HIS A 7 26.74 18.17 -35.43
N ILE A 8 27.07 17.66 -34.23
CA ILE A 8 28.44 17.28 -33.88
C ILE A 8 28.52 15.76 -33.86
N ASN A 9 29.31 15.26 -34.79
CA ASN A 9 29.65 13.87 -35.00
C ASN A 9 30.91 13.58 -34.16
N MET A 10 30.86 12.61 -33.27
CA MET A 10 32.05 12.18 -32.53
C MET A 10 32.34 10.69 -32.78
N LYS A 11 33.45 10.50 -33.47
CA LYS A 11 34.03 9.22 -33.88
C LYS A 11 34.65 8.44 -32.69
N SER A 12 34.37 7.19 -32.67
CA SER A 12 35.28 6.06 -32.45
C SER A 12 36.55 6.29 -31.61
N MET A 13 36.64 5.59 -30.47
CA MET A 13 37.94 5.20 -29.90
C MET A 13 37.99 3.71 -29.56
N LYS A 14 39.13 3.16 -29.99
CA LYS A 14 39.50 1.76 -30.17
C LYS A 14 39.67 0.99 -28.84
N LYS A 15 39.37 -0.31 -28.93
CA LYS A 15 39.73 -1.37 -28.00
C LYS A 15 41.25 -1.40 -27.74
N LEU A 16 41.64 -1.56 -26.49
CA LEU A 16 42.99 -1.99 -26.13
C LEU A 16 42.88 -3.25 -25.26
N SER A 17 43.30 -4.36 -25.86
CA SER A 17 43.49 -5.65 -25.20
C SER A 17 44.86 -5.66 -24.51
N ILE A 18 44.91 -6.07 -23.28
CA ILE A 18 46.16 -6.47 -22.61
C ILE A 18 46.00 -7.89 -22.12
N THR A 19 46.69 -8.77 -22.81
CA THR A 19 47.01 -10.12 -22.43
C THR A 19 48.18 -10.12 -21.46
N THR A 20 48.09 -10.82 -20.33
CA THR A 20 49.30 -11.20 -19.57
C THR A 20 49.20 -12.64 -19.13
N THR A 21 50.23 -13.34 -19.49
CA THR A 21 50.43 -14.82 -19.45
C THR A 21 50.99 -15.26 -18.10
N ALA A 22 50.49 -16.38 -17.64
CA ALA A 22 51.06 -17.45 -16.82
C ALA A 22 52.38 -17.30 -16.05
N VAL A 23 52.43 -17.88 -14.85
CA VAL A 23 53.50 -18.82 -14.45
C VAL A 23 52.95 -19.78 -13.37
N ILE A 24 53.20 -21.06 -13.62
CA ILE A 24 52.98 -22.26 -12.81
C ILE A 24 54.12 -22.40 -11.77
N ALA A 25 53.77 -22.76 -10.55
CA ALA A 25 54.73 -23.46 -9.67
C ALA A 25 54.01 -24.53 -8.86
N ALA A 26 54.30 -25.75 -9.18
CA ALA A 26 53.96 -26.99 -8.45
C ALA A 26 54.94 -27.21 -7.31
N ALA A 27 54.45 -27.62 -6.16
CA ALA A 27 55.26 -28.30 -5.14
C ALA A 27 54.45 -29.47 -4.58
N VAL A 28 54.98 -30.64 -4.90
CA VAL A 28 54.57 -31.97 -4.41
C VAL A 28 55.30 -32.23 -3.09
N MET A 29 54.60 -32.69 -2.06
CA MET A 29 55.18 -33.53 -1.02
C MET A 29 54.15 -34.58 -0.58
N SER A 30 54.51 -35.81 -0.90
CA SER A 30 53.90 -37.08 -0.51
C SER A 30 54.35 -37.49 0.90
N LEU A 31 53.43 -38.00 1.70
CA LEU A 31 53.77 -38.99 2.71
C LEU A 31 52.64 -40.03 2.81
N ALA A 32 53.08 -41.26 2.71
CA ALA A 32 52.30 -42.48 2.66
C ALA A 32 51.82 -42.89 4.08
N GLY A 33 50.67 -43.54 4.16
CA GLY A 33 50.20 -44.30 5.30
C GLY A 33 49.18 -45.34 4.84
N CYS A 34 49.58 -46.61 4.85
CA CYS A 34 48.79 -47.79 4.45
C CYS A 34 47.63 -48.10 5.41
N GLY A 35 46.52 -48.64 4.86
CA GLY A 35 45.56 -49.41 5.67
C GLY A 35 44.26 -49.75 4.93
N SER A 36 44.23 -50.95 4.27
CA SER A 36 43.09 -51.87 4.06
C SER A 36 41.75 -51.45 3.44
N SER A 37 41.60 -51.87 2.23
CA SER A 37 40.41 -52.43 1.50
C SER A 37 39.04 -52.47 2.19
N SER A 38 38.05 -51.87 1.55
CA SER A 38 36.76 -52.49 1.17
C SER A 38 36.07 -51.67 0.08
N SER A 39 35.57 -52.40 -0.91
CA SER A 39 34.80 -51.94 -2.06
C SER A 39 33.49 -51.21 -1.69
N GLY A 40 33.19 -50.08 -2.35
CA GLY A 40 31.89 -49.44 -2.24
C GLY A 40 31.78 -48.27 -3.21
N SER A 41 31.03 -48.46 -4.23
CA SER A 41 30.29 -47.59 -5.15
C SER A 41 30.55 -46.08 -5.11
N ASP A 42 30.99 -45.59 -6.25
CA ASP A 42 30.87 -44.19 -6.67
C ASP A 42 29.44 -43.66 -6.45
N SER A 43 29.27 -42.78 -5.51
CA SER A 43 28.12 -41.92 -5.40
C SER A 43 28.62 -40.50 -5.50
N THR A 44 28.51 -39.94 -6.68
CA THR A 44 28.53 -38.47 -6.88
C THR A 44 27.45 -37.84 -5.97
N ALA A 45 27.88 -37.36 -4.82
CA ALA A 45 27.04 -36.50 -3.98
C ALA A 45 26.84 -35.17 -4.69
N SER A 46 25.77 -35.08 -5.48
CA SER A 46 25.15 -33.81 -5.77
C SER A 46 24.69 -33.24 -4.42
N SER A 47 25.35 -32.21 -3.92
CA SER A 47 24.83 -31.38 -2.85
C SER A 47 23.61 -30.66 -3.37
N SER A 48 22.45 -31.34 -3.34
CA SER A 48 21.17 -30.66 -3.37
C SER A 48 21.08 -29.93 -2.05
N ASP A 49 21.20 -28.64 -2.12
CA ASP A 49 20.84 -27.69 -1.04
C ASP A 49 19.33 -27.81 -0.83
N SER A 50 18.91 -28.89 -0.15
CA SER A 50 17.55 -29.05 0.32
C SER A 50 17.40 -28.24 1.62
N SER A 51 17.30 -26.92 1.50
CA SER A 51 16.75 -26.11 2.59
C SER A 51 15.38 -26.70 2.94
N ALA A 52 15.23 -27.14 4.20
CA ALA A 52 13.98 -27.73 4.68
C ALA A 52 12.85 -26.72 4.43
N LYS A 53 11.81 -27.14 3.69
CA LYS A 53 10.66 -26.28 3.39
C LYS A 53 10.00 -25.85 4.69
N THR A 54 9.81 -24.53 4.86
CA THR A 54 9.05 -23.94 5.97
C THR A 54 7.56 -24.11 5.67
N THR A 55 6.84 -24.79 6.56
CA THR A 55 5.41 -25.05 6.37
C THR A 55 4.51 -24.22 7.30
N LYS A 56 5.05 -23.62 8.37
CA LYS A 56 4.30 -22.76 9.27
C LYS A 56 4.27 -21.34 8.72
N PHE A 57 3.04 -20.83 8.52
CA PHE A 57 2.83 -19.46 8.09
C PHE A 57 2.55 -18.58 9.32
N VAL A 58 3.45 -17.64 9.60
CA VAL A 58 3.31 -16.63 10.63
C VAL A 58 3.03 -15.29 9.95
N LEU A 59 1.85 -14.74 10.18
CA LEU A 59 1.46 -13.42 9.69
C LEU A 59 1.89 -12.37 10.71
N GLY A 60 2.68 -11.39 10.30
CA GLY A 60 2.98 -10.21 11.09
C GLY A 60 2.03 -9.08 10.74
N GLY A 61 1.36 -8.49 11.73
CA GLY A 61 0.48 -7.33 11.57
C GLY A 61 1.12 -6.06 12.13
N LEU A 62 1.07 -4.98 11.36
CA LEU A 62 1.55 -3.65 11.76
C LEU A 62 0.40 -2.66 11.64
N TRP A 63 -0.28 -2.40 12.77
CA TRP A 63 -1.56 -1.70 12.82
C TRP A 63 -1.43 -0.31 13.44
N PRO A 64 -2.17 0.72 12.97
CA PRO A 64 -2.21 2.04 13.59
C PRO A 64 -3.22 2.07 14.74
N GLU A 65 -2.99 1.28 15.82
CA GLU A 65 -3.96 1.20 16.93
C GLU A 65 -4.03 2.50 17.75
N THR A 66 -2.96 3.30 17.71
CA THR A 66 -2.88 4.63 18.32
C THR A 66 -2.47 5.69 17.31
N GLY A 67 -2.56 6.98 17.70
CA GLY A 67 -2.18 8.11 16.84
C GLY A 67 -3.27 8.58 15.90
N SER A 68 -2.90 9.41 14.92
CA SER A 68 -3.80 10.16 14.04
C SER A 68 -4.59 9.29 13.04
N LEU A 69 -4.20 8.03 12.86
CA LEU A 69 -4.88 7.04 12.01
C LEU A 69 -5.54 5.90 12.79
N ALA A 70 -5.72 6.04 14.11
CA ALA A 70 -6.27 4.97 14.96
C ALA A 70 -7.67 4.49 14.53
N TYR A 71 -8.42 5.30 13.79
CA TYR A 71 -9.73 4.92 13.25
C TYR A 71 -9.67 3.84 12.16
N LEU A 72 -8.50 3.61 11.53
CA LEU A 72 -8.30 2.57 10.52
C LEU A 72 -8.04 1.19 11.12
N ALA A 73 -7.47 1.11 12.32
CA ALA A 73 -7.11 -0.17 12.93
C ALA A 73 -8.31 -1.14 13.10
N PRO A 74 -9.51 -0.71 13.55
CA PRO A 74 -10.63 -1.63 13.71
C PRO A 74 -11.04 -2.39 12.44
N PRO A 75 -11.29 -1.76 11.27
CA PRO A 75 -11.62 -2.49 10.04
C PRO A 75 -10.47 -3.36 9.53
N GLU A 76 -9.21 -2.93 9.69
CA GLU A 76 -8.03 -3.69 9.31
C GLU A 76 -7.87 -4.96 10.17
N LEU A 77 -8.01 -4.85 11.49
CA LEU A 77 -8.00 -5.98 12.41
C LEU A 77 -9.18 -6.95 12.19
N ALA A 78 -10.35 -6.42 11.83
CA ALA A 78 -11.49 -7.26 11.47
C ALA A 78 -11.19 -8.07 10.21
N ALA A 79 -10.58 -7.43 9.20
CA ALA A 79 -10.19 -8.06 7.96
C ALA A 79 -9.09 -9.12 8.14
N GLU A 80 -8.10 -8.87 8.99
CA GLU A 80 -7.11 -9.86 9.38
C GLU A 80 -7.75 -11.09 10.00
N LYS A 81 -8.57 -10.90 11.04
CA LYS A 81 -9.29 -12.01 11.71
C LYS A 81 -10.14 -12.81 10.73
N LEU A 82 -10.83 -12.14 9.83
CA LEU A 82 -11.66 -12.78 8.82
C LEU A 82 -10.82 -13.59 7.83
N ALA A 83 -9.72 -13.02 7.30
CA ALA A 83 -8.84 -13.69 6.36
C ALA A 83 -8.17 -14.92 7.01
N VAL A 84 -7.63 -14.78 8.21
CA VAL A 84 -7.03 -15.89 8.96
C VAL A 84 -8.05 -17.00 9.22
N LYS A 85 -9.28 -16.62 9.61
CA LYS A 85 -10.37 -17.59 9.78
C LYS A 85 -10.67 -18.35 8.49
N ASP A 86 -10.85 -17.67 7.37
CA ASP A 86 -11.16 -18.29 6.08
C ASP A 86 -10.05 -19.22 5.59
N ILE A 87 -8.79 -18.84 5.82
CA ILE A 87 -7.63 -19.66 5.48
C ILE A 87 -7.62 -20.93 6.34
N ASN A 88 -7.80 -20.80 7.67
CA ASN A 88 -7.73 -21.92 8.60
C ASN A 88 -8.94 -22.87 8.43
N ASP A 89 -10.14 -22.35 8.19
CA ASP A 89 -11.33 -23.15 7.86
C ASP A 89 -11.15 -23.95 6.55
N ALA A 90 -10.34 -23.48 5.62
CA ALA A 90 -10.01 -24.20 4.38
C ALA A 90 -8.86 -25.21 4.53
N GLY A 91 -8.29 -25.35 5.73
CA GLY A 91 -7.21 -26.28 6.06
C GLY A 91 -5.84 -25.64 6.19
N GLY A 92 -5.79 -24.33 6.39
CA GLY A 92 -4.58 -23.55 6.64
C GLY A 92 -3.65 -23.42 5.42
N VAL A 93 -2.44 -22.94 5.66
CA VAL A 93 -1.37 -22.86 4.65
C VAL A 93 -0.48 -24.09 4.78
N LEU A 94 -0.31 -24.83 3.68
CA LEU A 94 0.48 -26.08 3.64
C LEU A 94 0.05 -27.10 4.72
N GLY A 95 -1.25 -27.11 5.08
CA GLY A 95 -1.82 -28.00 6.09
C GLY A 95 -1.59 -27.58 7.54
N ASN A 96 -1.17 -26.34 7.78
CA ASN A 96 -1.00 -25.78 9.11
C ASN A 96 -1.82 -24.49 9.25
N ASP A 97 -2.40 -24.26 10.43
CA ASP A 97 -3.08 -23.03 10.74
C ASP A 97 -2.13 -21.82 10.68
N VAL A 98 -2.63 -20.72 10.13
CA VAL A 98 -1.98 -19.41 10.19
C VAL A 98 -2.04 -18.88 11.61
N THR A 99 -0.91 -18.34 12.09
CA THR A 99 -0.82 -17.66 13.38
C THR A 99 -0.43 -16.21 13.17
N THR A 100 -0.89 -15.29 14.03
CA THR A 100 -0.64 -13.84 13.91
C THR A 100 0.30 -13.34 15.00
N VAL A 101 1.03 -12.28 14.70
CA VAL A 101 1.88 -11.51 15.61
C VAL A 101 1.72 -10.05 15.28
N ASP A 102 1.03 -9.31 16.14
CA ASP A 102 0.63 -7.94 15.88
C ASP A 102 1.41 -6.93 16.73
N ALA A 103 1.55 -5.71 16.22
CA ALA A 103 2.13 -4.60 16.94
C ALA A 103 1.49 -3.27 16.51
N ASP A 104 1.27 -2.39 17.50
CA ASP A 104 0.85 -1.02 17.28
C ASP A 104 1.99 -0.16 16.75
N THR A 105 1.83 0.37 15.55
CA THR A 105 2.82 1.26 14.93
C THR A 105 2.66 2.71 15.36
N SER A 106 1.51 3.09 15.92
CA SER A 106 1.13 4.51 16.04
C SER A 106 1.18 5.23 14.69
N ASP A 107 1.52 6.50 14.67
CA ASP A 107 1.59 7.36 13.49
C ASP A 107 3.01 7.84 13.15
N ALA A 108 3.11 8.74 12.18
CA ALA A 108 4.38 9.27 11.69
C ALA A 108 5.19 10.05 12.75
N ASP A 109 4.52 10.67 13.72
CA ASP A 109 5.16 11.48 14.76
C ASP A 109 5.82 10.62 15.85
N HIS A 110 5.57 9.30 15.81
CA HIS A 110 6.11 8.31 16.75
C HIS A 110 7.10 7.35 16.07
N ALA A 111 8.09 7.88 15.35
CA ALA A 111 9.03 7.09 14.54
C ALA A 111 9.78 5.99 15.34
N ASP A 112 10.06 6.21 16.63
CA ASP A 112 10.66 5.21 17.50
C ASP A 112 9.70 4.04 17.78
N GLN A 113 8.40 4.30 17.90
CA GLN A 113 7.38 3.27 18.04
C GLN A 113 7.22 2.49 16.75
N ASN A 114 7.21 3.16 15.59
CA ASN A 114 7.14 2.49 14.29
C ASN A 114 8.24 1.43 14.14
N THR A 115 9.50 1.83 14.40
CA THR A 115 10.66 0.93 14.29
C THR A 115 10.65 -0.17 15.33
N SER A 116 10.22 0.13 16.55
CA SER A 116 10.09 -0.87 17.65
C SER A 116 9.02 -1.91 17.33
N ALA A 117 7.87 -1.49 16.77
CA ALA A 117 6.80 -2.37 16.34
C ALA A 117 7.29 -3.34 15.25
N ALA A 118 7.93 -2.81 14.20
CA ALA A 118 8.50 -3.63 13.14
C ALA A 118 9.54 -4.65 13.67
N GLN A 119 10.42 -4.24 14.57
CA GLN A 119 11.40 -5.14 15.21
C GLN A 119 10.73 -6.21 16.07
N SER A 120 9.68 -5.85 16.82
CA SER A 120 8.91 -6.80 17.62
C SER A 120 8.32 -7.91 16.76
N VAL A 121 7.66 -7.55 15.66
CA VAL A 121 7.10 -8.49 14.69
C VAL A 121 8.21 -9.34 14.05
N LEU A 122 9.28 -8.73 13.56
CA LEU A 122 10.40 -9.44 12.93
C LEU A 122 11.08 -10.46 13.88
N SER A 123 11.11 -10.17 15.19
CA SER A 123 11.68 -11.09 16.19
C SER A 123 10.96 -12.44 16.29
N LYS A 124 9.73 -12.53 15.73
CA LYS A 124 8.90 -13.75 15.70
C LYS A 124 9.02 -14.51 14.38
N ASN A 125 9.95 -14.09 13.51
CA ASN A 125 10.23 -14.71 12.21
C ASN A 125 8.95 -14.83 11.34
N PRO A 126 8.26 -13.72 11.02
CA PRO A 126 7.07 -13.77 10.20
C PRO A 126 7.38 -14.25 8.78
N SER A 127 6.45 -14.98 8.19
CA SER A 127 6.47 -15.40 6.79
C SER A 127 6.16 -14.24 5.85
N PHE A 128 5.30 -13.34 6.33
CA PHE A 128 4.77 -12.19 5.62
C PHE A 128 4.35 -11.11 6.62
N VAL A 129 4.45 -9.84 6.23
CA VAL A 129 3.98 -8.70 7.03
C VAL A 129 2.88 -7.96 6.28
N ILE A 130 1.73 -7.76 6.93
CA ILE A 130 0.65 -6.90 6.47
C ILE A 130 0.72 -5.55 7.22
N GLY A 131 0.57 -4.43 6.47
CA GLY A 131 0.78 -3.09 7.01
C GLY A 131 2.24 -2.61 6.90
N PRO A 132 2.53 -1.39 7.39
CA PRO A 132 1.61 -0.41 7.97
C PRO A 132 0.70 0.28 6.94
N ALA A 133 -0.34 0.98 7.42
CA ALA A 133 -1.25 1.76 6.57
C ALA A 133 -0.64 3.12 6.17
N SER A 134 0.00 3.83 7.08
CA SER A 134 0.57 5.17 6.82
C SER A 134 1.80 5.12 5.91
N SER A 135 1.85 5.99 4.89
CA SER A 135 3.01 6.14 4.00
C SER A 135 4.28 6.53 4.78
N SER A 136 4.20 7.45 5.74
CA SER A 136 5.35 7.85 6.56
C SER A 136 5.83 6.72 7.48
N VAL A 137 4.92 5.90 8.01
CA VAL A 137 5.28 4.72 8.82
C VAL A 137 5.91 3.63 7.94
N VAL A 138 5.40 3.41 6.73
CA VAL A 138 6.05 2.53 5.74
C VAL A 138 7.47 3.01 5.46
N LYS A 139 7.69 4.31 5.22
CA LYS A 139 9.01 4.90 5.00
C LYS A 139 10.00 4.56 6.11
N ASN A 140 9.54 4.57 7.36
CA ASN A 140 10.35 4.28 8.55
C ASN A 140 10.67 2.79 8.71
N THR A 141 9.87 1.87 8.16
CA THR A 141 9.89 0.44 8.49
C THR A 141 10.24 -0.50 7.33
N TYR A 142 9.85 -0.19 6.08
CA TYR A 142 9.91 -1.15 4.98
C TYR A 142 11.31 -1.71 4.71
N LYS A 143 12.36 -0.88 4.82
CA LYS A 143 13.74 -1.34 4.58
C LYS A 143 14.20 -2.38 5.59
N SER A 144 13.84 -2.20 6.87
CA SER A 144 14.21 -3.13 7.92
C SER A 144 13.51 -4.48 7.78
N ILE A 145 12.32 -4.50 7.18
CA ILE A 145 11.53 -5.71 6.91
C ILE A 145 12.04 -6.40 5.64
N THR A 146 12.05 -5.69 4.52
CA THR A 146 12.37 -6.27 3.22
C THR A 146 13.82 -6.73 3.08
N SER A 147 14.77 -6.07 3.78
CA SER A 147 16.18 -6.49 3.80
C SER A 147 16.42 -7.86 4.47
N GLN A 148 15.46 -8.35 5.25
CA GLN A 148 15.49 -9.70 5.83
C GLN A 148 14.83 -10.76 4.93
N ASN A 149 14.49 -10.41 3.69
CA ASN A 149 13.73 -11.24 2.75
C ASN A 149 12.34 -11.62 3.29
N VAL A 150 11.74 -10.75 4.10
CA VAL A 150 10.35 -10.87 4.52
C VAL A 150 9.53 -9.99 3.59
N PRO A 151 8.62 -10.55 2.78
CA PRO A 151 7.73 -9.75 1.96
C PRO A 151 6.70 -9.07 2.84
N MET A 152 6.37 -7.84 2.45
CA MET A 152 5.35 -7.04 3.13
C MET A 152 4.38 -6.43 2.13
N LEU A 153 3.17 -6.16 2.60
CA LEU A 153 2.14 -5.50 1.81
C LEU A 153 1.49 -4.39 2.63
N SER A 154 1.46 -3.18 2.06
CA SER A 154 0.66 -2.11 2.63
C SER A 154 -0.72 -2.04 1.99
N MET A 155 -1.75 -1.98 2.83
CA MET A 155 -3.13 -1.81 2.42
C MET A 155 -3.53 -0.34 2.27
N GLY A 156 -2.75 0.61 2.85
CA GLY A 156 -3.13 2.01 2.96
C GLY A 156 -2.03 3.02 2.59
N ALA A 157 -0.77 2.60 2.38
CA ALA A 157 0.30 3.52 1.99
C ALA A 157 0.23 3.86 0.50
N THR A 158 -0.45 4.94 0.19
CA THR A 158 -0.77 5.36 -1.18
C THR A 158 0.31 6.19 -1.86
N SER A 159 1.30 6.73 -1.12
CA SER A 159 2.34 7.59 -1.71
C SER A 159 2.97 6.95 -2.95
N ALA A 160 3.13 7.77 -4.01
CA ALA A 160 3.75 7.35 -5.27
C ALA A 160 5.21 6.91 -5.10
N SER A 161 5.89 7.34 -4.02
CA SER A 161 7.28 6.95 -3.72
C SER A 161 7.44 5.46 -3.42
N PHE A 162 6.32 4.74 -3.16
CA PHE A 162 6.32 3.31 -2.90
C PHE A 162 5.96 2.45 -4.12
N SER A 163 5.96 3.00 -5.33
CA SER A 163 5.89 2.21 -6.55
C SER A 163 7.24 1.58 -6.84
N GLY A 164 7.40 0.28 -6.52
CA GLY A 164 8.61 -0.50 -6.76
C GLY A 164 9.84 -0.19 -5.88
N PRO A 165 9.71 0.15 -4.58
CA PRO A 165 10.87 0.48 -3.74
C PRO A 165 11.70 -0.75 -3.38
N SER A 166 11.13 -1.95 -3.51
CA SER A 166 11.75 -3.26 -3.24
C SER A 166 10.92 -4.37 -3.89
N ASP A 167 11.58 -5.44 -4.37
CA ASP A 167 10.90 -6.65 -4.87
C ASP A 167 10.05 -7.33 -3.78
N TYR A 168 10.31 -7.02 -2.50
CA TYR A 168 9.61 -7.56 -1.33
C TYR A 168 8.51 -6.63 -0.80
N PHE A 169 8.23 -5.51 -1.46
CA PHE A 169 7.16 -4.58 -1.09
C PHE A 169 6.01 -4.64 -2.08
N PHE A 170 4.80 -4.82 -1.60
CA PHE A 170 3.56 -4.94 -2.38
C PHE A 170 2.51 -3.96 -1.87
N ARG A 171 1.51 -3.64 -2.70
CA ARG A 171 0.31 -2.87 -2.30
C ARG A 171 -0.95 -3.45 -2.92
N THR A 172 -2.04 -3.47 -2.14
CA THR A 172 -3.40 -3.71 -2.64
C THR A 172 -4.19 -2.41 -2.79
N VAL A 173 -3.65 -1.29 -2.35
CA VAL A 173 -4.24 0.04 -2.50
C VAL A 173 -3.71 0.75 -3.75
N ALA A 174 -4.55 1.61 -4.35
CA ALA A 174 -4.14 2.46 -5.46
C ALA A 174 -3.11 3.50 -5.02
N PRO A 175 -2.07 3.79 -5.85
CA PRO A 175 -1.17 4.88 -5.57
C PRO A 175 -1.83 6.27 -5.77
N ASP A 176 -1.29 7.28 -5.09
CA ASP A 176 -1.74 8.69 -5.17
C ASP A 176 -1.70 9.27 -6.58
N THR A 177 -0.93 8.67 -7.49
CA THR A 177 -0.97 9.03 -8.91
C THR A 177 -2.35 8.80 -9.53
N VAL A 178 -3.10 7.78 -9.06
CA VAL A 178 -4.47 7.52 -9.51
C VAL A 178 -5.47 8.37 -8.73
N GLN A 179 -5.41 8.36 -7.38
CA GLN A 179 -6.35 9.12 -6.57
C GLN A 179 -6.25 10.63 -6.83
N GLY A 180 -5.03 11.17 -6.89
CA GLY A 180 -4.82 12.59 -7.15
C GLY A 180 -5.29 13.01 -8.55
N ALA A 181 -5.14 12.13 -9.56
CA ALA A 181 -5.68 12.37 -10.88
C ALA A 181 -7.22 12.38 -10.87
N VAL A 182 -7.86 11.44 -10.17
CA VAL A 182 -9.31 11.41 -10.02
C VAL A 182 -9.81 12.67 -9.29
N MET A 183 -9.17 13.06 -8.18
CA MET A 183 -9.54 14.25 -7.41
C MET A 183 -9.35 15.54 -8.23
N GLY A 184 -8.22 15.71 -8.91
CA GLY A 184 -7.98 16.89 -9.75
C GLY A 184 -9.00 17.02 -10.88
N ASN A 185 -9.35 15.91 -11.54
CA ASN A 185 -10.39 15.87 -12.57
C ASN A 185 -11.78 16.15 -12.00
N LEU A 186 -12.12 15.59 -10.83
CA LEU A 186 -13.40 15.82 -10.16
C LEU A 186 -13.59 17.32 -9.84
N ILE A 187 -12.56 17.97 -9.28
CA ILE A 187 -12.56 19.41 -8.98
C ILE A 187 -12.79 20.23 -10.27
N ALA A 188 -12.09 19.91 -11.35
CA ALA A 188 -12.24 20.61 -12.62
C ALA A 188 -13.63 20.39 -13.25
N GLN A 189 -14.16 19.16 -13.20
CA GLN A 189 -15.50 18.82 -13.70
C GLN A 189 -16.64 19.53 -12.93
N ASP A 190 -16.42 19.80 -11.65
CA ASP A 190 -17.35 20.58 -10.82
C ASP A 190 -17.31 22.10 -11.14
N GLY A 191 -16.46 22.53 -12.08
CA GLY A 191 -16.36 23.91 -12.56
C GLY A 191 -15.56 24.83 -11.63
N VAL A 192 -14.77 24.28 -10.71
CA VAL A 192 -13.87 25.05 -9.85
C VAL A 192 -12.79 25.69 -10.72
N GLN A 193 -12.60 27.00 -10.56
CA GLN A 193 -11.55 27.77 -11.25
C GLN A 193 -10.41 28.14 -10.31
N LYS A 194 -10.69 28.31 -9.02
CA LYS A 194 -9.71 28.67 -7.97
C LYS A 194 -9.78 27.68 -6.83
N LEU A 195 -8.71 26.95 -6.63
CA LEU A 195 -8.60 25.94 -5.57
C LEU A 195 -7.61 26.40 -4.49
N ALA A 196 -8.03 26.33 -3.23
CA ALA A 196 -7.13 26.36 -2.09
C ALA A 196 -6.86 24.91 -1.62
N ILE A 197 -5.65 24.63 -1.16
CA ILE A 197 -5.27 23.31 -0.64
C ILE A 197 -4.70 23.48 0.76
N ALA A 198 -5.35 22.90 1.76
CA ALA A 198 -4.80 22.77 3.12
C ALA A 198 -4.19 21.37 3.26
N VAL A 199 -2.86 21.29 3.32
CA VAL A 199 -2.14 20.02 3.34
C VAL A 199 -1.10 19.99 4.47
N PHE A 200 -1.05 18.87 5.18
CA PHE A 200 -0.03 18.64 6.19
C PHE A 200 1.30 18.17 5.57
N ASN A 201 2.42 18.44 6.27
CA ASN A 201 3.76 18.08 5.82
C ASN A 201 4.07 16.60 6.13
N ASP A 202 3.49 15.70 5.34
CA ASP A 202 3.64 14.25 5.46
C ASP A 202 3.99 13.64 4.10
N GLU A 203 4.58 12.45 4.08
CA GLU A 203 4.95 11.72 2.85
C GLU A 203 3.75 11.47 1.92
N TYR A 204 2.59 11.11 2.51
CA TYR A 204 1.34 10.96 1.80
C TYR A 204 0.79 12.32 1.33
N GLY A 205 0.63 13.26 2.27
CA GLY A 205 -0.06 14.52 2.01
C GLY A 205 0.57 15.34 0.89
N THR A 206 1.88 15.52 0.93
CA THR A 206 2.60 16.31 -0.08
C THR A 206 2.61 15.62 -1.44
N GLY A 207 2.76 14.30 -1.50
CA GLY A 207 2.73 13.53 -2.75
C GLY A 207 1.37 13.58 -3.45
N LEU A 208 0.30 13.37 -2.69
CA LEU A 208 -1.07 13.48 -3.20
C LEU A 208 -1.39 14.89 -3.69
N ARG A 209 -1.05 15.93 -2.89
CA ARG A 209 -1.17 17.34 -3.30
C ARG A 209 -0.51 17.59 -4.65
N ASP A 210 0.73 17.15 -4.85
CA ASP A 210 1.48 17.42 -6.08
C ASP A 210 0.79 16.81 -7.31
N THR A 211 0.20 15.62 -7.16
CA THR A 211 -0.60 14.99 -8.23
C THR A 211 -1.89 15.79 -8.50
N VAL A 212 -2.60 16.24 -7.46
CA VAL A 212 -3.82 17.05 -7.63
C VAL A 212 -3.48 18.39 -8.28
N VAL A 213 -2.43 19.09 -7.81
CA VAL A 213 -1.96 20.37 -8.38
C VAL A 213 -1.67 20.21 -9.87
N LYS A 214 -0.94 19.15 -10.25
CA LYS A 214 -0.66 18.87 -11.65
C LYS A 214 -1.93 18.65 -12.45
N THR A 215 -2.82 17.75 -12.00
CA THR A 215 -3.99 17.34 -12.78
C THR A 215 -5.03 18.47 -12.87
N ALA A 216 -5.31 19.16 -11.77
CA ALA A 216 -6.24 20.28 -11.75
C ALA A 216 -5.68 21.48 -12.54
N GLY A 217 -4.37 21.75 -12.43
CA GLY A 217 -3.68 22.79 -13.21
C GLY A 217 -3.69 22.52 -14.71
N ASP A 218 -3.42 21.27 -15.14
CA ASP A 218 -3.52 20.85 -16.54
C ASP A 218 -4.96 21.04 -17.09
N ALA A 219 -5.97 20.92 -16.22
CA ALA A 219 -7.37 21.19 -16.55
C ALA A 219 -7.79 22.68 -16.44
N GLY A 220 -6.87 23.59 -16.11
CA GLY A 220 -7.09 25.04 -16.07
C GLY A 220 -7.56 25.60 -14.72
N VAL A 221 -7.46 24.83 -13.64
CA VAL A 221 -7.75 25.28 -12.26
C VAL A 221 -6.52 26.04 -11.73
N ASP A 222 -6.74 27.25 -11.20
CA ASP A 222 -5.70 28.06 -10.55
C ASP A 222 -5.57 27.69 -9.07
N ILE A 223 -4.38 27.34 -8.63
CA ILE A 223 -4.09 27.02 -7.21
C ILE A 223 -3.76 28.32 -6.48
N VAL A 224 -4.72 28.85 -5.75
CA VAL A 224 -4.60 30.17 -5.11
C VAL A 224 -4.01 30.12 -3.70
N TYR A 225 -3.90 28.93 -3.09
CA TYR A 225 -3.26 28.68 -1.80
C TYR A 225 -2.83 27.22 -1.69
N GLY A 226 -1.69 26.95 -1.06
CA GLY A 226 -1.24 25.60 -0.70
C GLY A 226 -0.57 24.82 -1.84
N GLU A 227 -0.20 25.48 -2.96
CA GLU A 227 0.58 24.83 -4.03
C GLU A 227 1.90 24.27 -3.50
N LYS A 228 2.54 24.97 -2.56
CA LYS A 228 3.80 24.57 -1.90
C LYS A 228 3.74 24.66 -0.39
N ASP A 229 2.80 25.42 0.15
CA ASP A 229 2.64 25.60 1.60
C ASP A 229 2.10 24.31 2.22
N THR A 230 2.60 24.01 3.43
CA THR A 230 2.16 22.88 4.24
C THR A 230 2.01 23.35 5.69
N PHE A 231 1.26 22.61 6.49
CA PHE A 231 1.25 22.79 7.94
C PHE A 231 1.93 21.61 8.65
N ASP A 232 2.39 21.83 9.88
CA ASP A 232 3.01 20.81 10.71
C ASP A 232 1.97 19.74 11.09
N PRO A 233 2.25 18.43 10.98
CA PRO A 233 1.33 17.36 11.39
C PRO A 233 0.87 17.47 12.86
N THR A 234 1.67 18.09 13.72
CA THR A 234 1.35 18.32 15.14
C THR A 234 0.59 19.62 15.40
N GLU A 235 0.26 20.39 14.34
CA GLU A 235 -0.47 21.66 14.47
C GLU A 235 -1.87 21.46 15.06
N THR A 236 -2.23 22.31 16.00
CA THR A 236 -3.54 22.30 16.68
C THR A 236 -4.33 23.59 16.53
N ASN A 237 -3.68 24.68 16.05
CA ASN A 237 -4.31 25.99 15.87
C ASN A 237 -4.31 26.42 14.40
N PHE A 238 -5.37 26.18 13.71
CA PHE A 238 -5.55 26.43 12.28
C PHE A 238 -6.07 27.83 11.92
N SER A 239 -6.20 28.76 12.87
CA SER A 239 -6.79 30.08 12.62
C SER A 239 -6.05 30.89 11.54
N SER A 240 -4.71 30.84 11.51
CA SER A 240 -3.90 31.54 10.51
C SER A 240 -4.09 30.92 9.12
N ILE A 241 -4.11 29.60 9.02
CA ILE A 241 -4.30 28.84 7.78
C ILE A 241 -5.70 29.15 7.21
N ALA A 242 -6.74 29.03 8.05
CA ALA A 242 -8.12 29.32 7.65
C ALA A 242 -8.31 30.78 7.17
N THR A 243 -7.66 31.74 7.84
CA THR A 243 -7.66 33.14 7.43
C THR A 243 -6.98 33.35 6.08
N ALA A 244 -5.84 32.71 5.85
CA ALA A 244 -5.11 32.79 4.58
C ALA A 244 -5.90 32.16 3.44
N ILE A 245 -6.50 30.99 3.65
CA ILE A 245 -7.40 30.33 2.68
C ILE A 245 -8.57 31.26 2.34
N LYS A 246 -9.24 31.82 3.34
CA LYS A 246 -10.36 32.78 3.09
C LYS A 246 -9.90 33.99 2.30
N ALA A 247 -8.74 34.54 2.61
CA ALA A 247 -8.19 35.73 1.95
C ALA A 247 -7.79 35.44 0.48
N SER A 248 -7.44 34.21 0.11
CA SER A 248 -7.14 33.80 -1.27
C SER A 248 -8.37 33.72 -2.16
N ASN A 249 -9.57 33.84 -1.59
CA ASN A 249 -10.87 33.83 -2.27
C ASN A 249 -11.04 32.65 -3.24
N PRO A 250 -10.93 31.40 -2.76
CA PRO A 250 -11.09 30.21 -3.57
C PRO A 250 -12.56 29.92 -3.87
N ASP A 251 -12.84 29.22 -4.97
CA ASP A 251 -14.14 28.63 -5.29
C ASP A 251 -14.40 27.37 -4.47
N ALA A 252 -13.32 26.67 -4.11
CA ALA A 252 -13.35 25.44 -3.32
C ALA A 252 -12.05 25.25 -2.52
N THR A 253 -12.09 24.41 -1.50
CA THR A 253 -10.91 24.06 -0.69
C THR A 253 -10.75 22.55 -0.59
N LEU A 254 -9.57 22.03 -0.96
CA LEU A 254 -9.18 20.66 -0.72
C LEU A 254 -8.46 20.56 0.63
N VAL A 255 -8.86 19.59 1.45
CA VAL A 255 -8.21 19.28 2.73
C VAL A 255 -7.51 17.93 2.63
N ILE A 256 -6.20 17.91 2.86
CA ILE A 256 -5.37 16.70 2.90
C ILE A 256 -4.72 16.63 4.28
N ALA A 257 -5.27 15.82 5.16
CA ALA A 257 -4.84 15.64 6.54
C ALA A 257 -5.46 14.36 7.14
N PHE A 258 -5.08 14.02 8.35
CA PHE A 258 -5.71 12.98 9.15
C PHE A 258 -6.61 13.61 10.25
N ASP A 259 -6.45 13.26 11.49
CA ASP A 259 -7.24 13.80 12.61
C ASP A 259 -7.17 15.33 12.75
N GLN A 260 -6.12 15.98 12.21
CA GLN A 260 -6.01 17.44 12.11
C GLN A 260 -7.17 18.07 11.35
N THR A 261 -7.87 17.28 10.51
CA THR A 261 -9.07 17.73 9.79
C THR A 261 -10.13 18.29 10.72
N LYS A 262 -10.38 17.69 11.88
CA LYS A 262 -11.43 18.12 12.82
C LYS A 262 -11.25 19.56 13.33
N PRO A 263 -10.12 19.95 13.94
CA PRO A 263 -9.88 21.34 14.32
C PRO A 263 -9.73 22.27 13.12
N LEU A 264 -9.19 21.81 11.99
CA LEU A 264 -9.08 22.61 10.76
C LEU A 264 -10.46 22.99 10.22
N LEU A 265 -11.43 22.06 10.14
CA LEU A 265 -12.79 22.32 9.71
C LEU A 265 -13.48 23.39 10.58
N LYS A 266 -13.30 23.33 11.91
CA LYS A 266 -13.83 24.33 12.84
C LYS A 266 -13.21 25.71 12.59
N ALA A 267 -11.93 25.78 12.29
CA ALA A 267 -11.26 27.03 11.95
C ALA A 267 -11.71 27.58 10.58
N LEU A 268 -11.87 26.74 9.56
CA LEU A 268 -12.38 27.13 8.23
C LEU A 268 -13.79 27.70 8.33
N ALA A 269 -14.70 27.03 9.05
CA ALA A 269 -16.04 27.49 9.30
C ALA A 269 -16.05 28.86 10.02
N SER A 270 -15.22 29.02 11.06
CA SER A 270 -15.09 30.27 11.82
C SER A 270 -14.56 31.43 10.97
N ALA A 271 -13.67 31.14 10.00
CA ALA A 271 -13.17 32.14 9.05
C ALA A 271 -14.15 32.45 7.92
N GLY A 272 -15.29 31.75 7.83
CA GLY A 272 -16.32 31.94 6.81
C GLY A 272 -15.93 31.40 5.45
N VAL A 273 -15.12 30.30 5.40
CA VAL A 273 -14.91 29.51 4.19
C VAL A 273 -16.21 28.78 3.85
N ASP A 274 -16.51 28.58 2.57
CA ASP A 274 -17.70 27.83 2.15
C ASP A 274 -17.50 26.34 2.41
N MET A 275 -18.11 25.85 3.47
CA MET A 275 -17.96 24.46 3.93
C MET A 275 -18.67 23.45 3.01
N SER A 276 -19.59 23.89 2.15
CA SER A 276 -20.26 23.03 1.16
C SER A 276 -19.41 22.80 -0.11
N LYS A 277 -18.26 23.45 -0.21
CA LYS A 277 -17.32 23.42 -1.33
C LYS A 277 -15.98 22.83 -0.91
N LEU A 278 -15.99 21.94 0.08
CA LEU A 278 -14.79 21.22 0.47
C LEU A 278 -14.61 19.93 -0.32
N TYR A 279 -13.36 19.57 -0.53
CA TYR A 279 -12.96 18.27 -1.02
C TYR A 279 -12.10 17.56 0.03
N PHE A 280 -12.27 16.25 0.14
CA PHE A 280 -11.60 15.38 1.09
C PHE A 280 -10.93 14.22 0.35
N VAL A 281 -9.95 13.63 0.97
CA VAL A 281 -9.22 12.47 0.47
C VAL A 281 -9.42 11.29 1.42
N ASP A 282 -8.83 10.14 1.14
CA ASP A 282 -8.98 8.92 1.95
C ASP A 282 -8.63 9.12 3.42
N GLY A 283 -7.60 9.90 3.71
CA GLY A 283 -7.17 10.20 5.07
C GLY A 283 -8.19 10.97 5.92
N ASN A 284 -9.24 11.51 5.31
CA ASN A 284 -10.24 12.33 6.02
C ASN A 284 -11.66 12.31 5.43
N THR A 285 -11.96 11.40 4.52
CA THR A 285 -13.35 11.14 4.09
C THR A 285 -14.02 10.25 5.13
N SER A 286 -14.49 10.85 6.23
CA SER A 286 -14.98 10.19 7.44
C SER A 286 -16.32 10.76 7.92
N ASP A 287 -16.98 10.06 8.84
CA ASP A 287 -18.21 10.53 9.52
C ASP A 287 -17.89 11.66 10.51
N TYR A 288 -18.37 12.88 10.22
CA TYR A 288 -18.23 14.05 11.08
C TYR A 288 -19.53 14.44 11.81
N SER A 289 -20.51 13.53 11.86
CA SER A 289 -21.83 13.81 12.45
C SER A 289 -21.78 14.15 13.95
N SER A 290 -20.78 13.63 14.66
CA SER A 290 -20.57 13.93 16.09
C SER A 290 -19.69 15.15 16.35
N GLU A 291 -19.02 15.69 15.32
CA GLU A 291 -17.98 16.71 15.46
C GLU A 291 -18.42 18.10 15.01
N LEU A 292 -19.39 18.16 14.09
CA LEU A 292 -19.81 19.38 13.39
C LEU A 292 -21.33 19.52 13.40
N ASP A 293 -21.79 20.77 13.33
CA ASP A 293 -23.22 21.08 13.19
C ASP A 293 -23.79 20.43 11.93
N ALA A 294 -24.98 19.84 12.01
CA ALA A 294 -25.64 19.14 10.91
C ALA A 294 -25.74 20.03 9.66
N GLY A 295 -25.44 19.46 8.52
CA GLY A 295 -25.51 20.10 7.21
C GLY A 295 -24.33 21.00 6.85
N LEU A 296 -23.33 21.15 7.72
CA LEU A 296 -22.18 22.02 7.46
C LEU A 296 -21.38 21.56 6.23
N LEU A 297 -21.19 20.27 6.06
CA LEU A 297 -20.46 19.67 4.94
C LEU A 297 -21.35 19.22 3.78
N LYS A 298 -22.67 19.47 3.85
CA LYS A 298 -23.60 18.98 2.84
C LYS A 298 -23.20 19.43 1.43
N GLY A 299 -22.94 18.46 0.54
CA GLY A 299 -22.53 18.69 -0.84
C GLY A 299 -21.02 18.71 -1.07
N SER A 300 -20.22 18.71 0.01
CA SER A 300 -18.77 18.47 -0.08
C SER A 300 -18.52 17.06 -0.61
N LYS A 301 -17.37 16.85 -1.24
CA LYS A 301 -17.02 15.56 -1.85
C LYS A 301 -15.75 14.97 -1.26
N GLY A 302 -15.59 13.67 -1.37
CA GLY A 302 -14.38 12.97 -0.94
C GLY A 302 -14.05 11.81 -1.85
N THR A 303 -12.79 11.36 -1.81
CA THR A 303 -12.35 10.16 -2.52
C THR A 303 -11.69 9.19 -1.56
N ILE A 304 -11.93 7.88 -1.78
CA ILE A 304 -11.25 6.79 -1.07
C ILE A 304 -10.80 5.76 -2.11
N PRO A 305 -9.50 5.39 -2.15
CA PRO A 305 -9.05 4.27 -2.97
C PRO A 305 -9.78 2.98 -2.59
N GLY A 306 -10.15 2.18 -3.59
CA GLY A 306 -10.88 0.95 -3.43
C GLY A 306 -12.32 1.05 -3.94
N VAL A 307 -13.05 -0.06 -3.83
CA VAL A 307 -14.48 -0.15 -4.11
C VAL A 307 -15.27 0.00 -2.81
N ASN A 308 -16.52 0.43 -2.93
CA ASN A 308 -17.43 0.33 -1.79
C ASN A 308 -17.67 -1.15 -1.45
N PRO A 309 -17.33 -1.62 -0.24
CA PRO A 309 -17.48 -3.03 0.13
C PRO A 309 -18.93 -3.52 0.01
N SER A 310 -19.11 -4.78 -0.39
CA SER A 310 -20.45 -5.37 -0.45
C SER A 310 -21.05 -5.55 0.96
N ASP A 311 -22.37 -5.50 1.07
CA ASP A 311 -23.08 -5.77 2.32
C ASP A 311 -22.73 -7.14 2.92
N ASP A 312 -22.45 -8.14 2.07
CA ASP A 312 -22.03 -9.46 2.53
C ASP A 312 -20.64 -9.41 3.18
N PHE A 313 -19.69 -8.72 2.57
CA PHE A 313 -18.36 -8.57 3.13
C PHE A 313 -18.40 -7.77 4.45
N ILE A 314 -19.20 -6.70 4.53
CA ILE A 314 -19.39 -5.93 5.76
C ILE A 314 -19.94 -6.83 6.89
N LYS A 315 -20.99 -7.62 6.63
CA LYS A 315 -21.54 -8.56 7.62
C LYS A 315 -20.51 -9.60 8.06
N ARG A 316 -19.66 -10.06 7.17
CA ARG A 316 -18.57 -10.99 7.50
C ARG A 316 -17.53 -10.33 8.40
N LEU A 317 -17.14 -9.07 8.12
CA LEU A 317 -16.27 -8.29 9.00
C LEU A 317 -16.89 -8.12 10.41
N GLU A 318 -18.16 -7.72 10.48
CA GLU A 318 -18.90 -7.60 11.76
C GLU A 318 -18.95 -8.92 12.54
N SER A 319 -19.03 -10.06 11.85
CA SER A 319 -19.05 -11.39 12.46
C SER A 319 -17.75 -11.74 13.21
N THR A 320 -16.66 -11.01 12.98
CA THR A 320 -15.39 -11.16 13.73
C THR A 320 -15.47 -10.66 15.17
N GLY A 321 -16.51 -9.89 15.50
CA GLY A 321 -16.72 -9.28 16.81
C GLY A 321 -15.92 -8.00 17.06
N VAL A 322 -15.22 -7.49 16.03
CA VAL A 322 -14.56 -6.18 16.09
C VAL A 322 -15.58 -5.08 15.79
N ASP A 323 -15.63 -4.03 16.61
CA ASP A 323 -16.45 -2.85 16.35
C ASP A 323 -15.77 -1.99 15.28
N LEU A 324 -16.34 -1.94 14.07
CA LEU A 324 -15.76 -1.27 12.90
C LEU A 324 -15.72 0.26 12.99
N LYS A 325 -16.32 0.86 14.04
CA LYS A 325 -16.36 2.33 14.22
C LYS A 325 -16.93 3.10 13.02
N ASN A 326 -17.94 2.51 12.36
CA ASN A 326 -18.63 3.05 11.18
C ASN A 326 -17.71 3.28 9.98
N THR A 327 -16.58 2.59 9.88
CA THR A 327 -15.72 2.62 8.70
C THR A 327 -15.32 1.21 8.27
N THR A 328 -15.13 1.04 6.97
CA THR A 328 -14.60 -0.18 6.34
C THR A 328 -13.35 0.11 5.50
N THR A 329 -12.80 1.31 5.66
CA THR A 329 -11.64 1.79 4.89
C THR A 329 -10.48 0.81 5.04
N TYR A 330 -9.92 0.37 3.92
CA TYR A 330 -8.82 -0.58 3.80
C TYR A 330 -9.06 -2.01 4.32
N ALA A 331 -10.29 -2.35 4.73
CA ALA A 331 -10.61 -3.73 5.14
C ALA A 331 -10.50 -4.71 3.96
N ALA A 332 -10.96 -4.33 2.78
CA ALA A 332 -10.88 -5.17 1.57
C ALA A 332 -9.42 -5.39 1.15
N GLU A 333 -8.63 -4.31 1.15
CA GLU A 333 -7.21 -4.31 0.83
C GLU A 333 -6.39 -5.18 1.79
N THR A 334 -6.72 -5.12 3.08
CA THR A 334 -6.11 -5.95 4.13
C THR A 334 -6.44 -7.43 3.91
N TYR A 335 -7.73 -7.73 3.74
CA TYR A 335 -8.21 -9.11 3.51
C TYR A 335 -7.54 -9.74 2.30
N ASP A 336 -7.59 -9.05 1.15
CA ASP A 336 -7.02 -9.56 -0.11
C ASP A 336 -5.50 -9.73 -0.04
N GLY A 337 -4.80 -8.80 0.62
CA GLY A 337 -3.35 -8.90 0.81
C GLY A 337 -2.93 -10.15 1.57
N ILE A 338 -3.67 -10.52 2.62
CA ILE A 338 -3.42 -11.72 3.42
C ILE A 338 -3.74 -12.99 2.62
N ILE A 339 -4.87 -13.00 1.89
CA ILE A 339 -5.24 -14.12 1.02
C ILE A 339 -4.20 -14.36 -0.08
N LEU A 340 -3.72 -13.31 -0.74
CA LEU A 340 -2.68 -13.39 -1.77
C LEU A 340 -1.38 -13.98 -1.21
N ALA A 341 -0.93 -13.54 -0.04
CA ALA A 341 0.28 -14.07 0.59
C ALA A 341 0.16 -15.57 0.94
N ALA A 342 -0.99 -15.98 1.47
CA ALA A 342 -1.28 -17.37 1.78
C ALA A 342 -1.33 -18.24 0.52
N LEU A 343 -1.95 -17.75 -0.57
CA LEU A 343 -1.97 -18.43 -1.87
C LEU A 343 -0.57 -18.51 -2.50
N ALA A 344 0.26 -17.48 -2.35
CA ALA A 344 1.64 -17.47 -2.83
C ALA A 344 2.48 -18.55 -2.13
N ALA A 345 2.33 -18.71 -0.80
CA ALA A 345 2.96 -19.78 -0.05
C ALA A 345 2.49 -21.17 -0.51
N GLN A 346 1.20 -21.35 -0.74
CA GLN A 346 0.61 -22.60 -1.25
C GLN A 346 1.14 -22.96 -2.64
N LYS A 347 1.15 -21.99 -3.58
CA LYS A 347 1.67 -22.18 -4.94
C LYS A 347 3.14 -22.58 -4.92
N GLY A 348 3.96 -21.90 -4.12
CA GLY A 348 5.39 -22.17 -4.02
C GLY A 348 5.73 -23.39 -3.17
N GLY A 349 4.81 -23.89 -2.36
CA GLY A 349 4.98 -25.07 -1.49
C GLY A 349 5.94 -24.82 -0.31
N SER A 350 6.13 -23.58 0.12
CA SER A 350 6.86 -23.17 1.32
C SER A 350 6.36 -21.83 1.84
N ALA A 351 6.38 -21.65 3.17
CA ALA A 351 5.97 -20.41 3.84
C ALA A 351 7.16 -19.49 4.16
N ASP A 352 8.31 -19.68 3.53
CA ASP A 352 9.43 -18.74 3.62
C ASP A 352 9.21 -17.51 2.75
N GLY A 353 9.78 -16.36 3.16
CA GLY A 353 9.53 -15.09 2.51
C GLY A 353 9.97 -15.03 1.04
N LYS A 354 11.03 -15.71 0.63
CA LYS A 354 11.48 -15.77 -0.76
C LYS A 354 10.47 -16.48 -1.65
N THR A 355 9.94 -17.61 -1.16
CA THR A 355 8.91 -18.38 -1.87
C THR A 355 7.63 -17.56 -2.02
N ILE A 356 7.19 -16.87 -0.97
CA ILE A 356 6.00 -16.02 -1.02
C ILE A 356 6.22 -14.89 -2.02
N GLN A 357 7.30 -14.12 -1.90
CA GLN A 357 7.63 -13.03 -2.81
C GLN A 357 7.60 -13.48 -4.28
N ALA A 358 8.24 -14.58 -4.60
CA ALA A 358 8.35 -15.07 -5.97
C ALA A 358 7.01 -15.51 -6.60
N ASN A 359 5.97 -15.75 -5.78
CA ASN A 359 4.67 -16.22 -6.26
C ASN A 359 3.54 -15.19 -6.12
N MET A 360 3.76 -14.03 -5.46
CA MET A 360 2.72 -13.01 -5.25
C MET A 360 2.10 -12.52 -6.58
N ALA A 361 2.93 -12.15 -7.55
CA ALA A 361 2.44 -11.68 -8.84
C ALA A 361 1.66 -12.77 -9.59
N ALA A 362 2.17 -14.00 -9.60
CA ALA A 362 1.51 -15.12 -10.28
C ALA A 362 0.11 -15.43 -9.72
N VAL A 363 -0.05 -15.48 -8.38
CA VAL A 363 -1.37 -15.75 -7.77
C VAL A 363 -2.35 -14.59 -7.92
N SER A 364 -1.87 -13.36 -8.10
CA SER A 364 -2.72 -12.21 -8.44
C SER A 364 -3.25 -12.26 -9.88
N GLY A 365 -2.68 -13.14 -10.73
CA GLY A 365 -3.05 -13.30 -12.13
C GLY A 365 -2.18 -12.52 -13.11
N ALA A 366 -0.98 -12.04 -12.72
CA ALA A 366 -0.06 -11.35 -13.62
C ALA A 366 0.38 -12.26 -14.80
N ASP A 367 0.44 -13.56 -14.58
CA ASP A 367 0.73 -14.57 -15.60
C ASP A 367 -0.55 -15.21 -16.21
N GLY A 368 -1.73 -14.67 -15.89
CA GLY A 368 -3.03 -15.29 -16.21
C GLY A 368 -3.44 -16.34 -15.19
N GLY A 369 -4.33 -17.27 -15.58
CA GLY A 369 -4.80 -18.36 -14.73
C GLY A 369 -6.33 -18.44 -14.65
N GLU A 370 -6.84 -19.49 -13.98
CA GLU A 370 -8.27 -19.64 -13.73
C GLU A 370 -8.72 -18.70 -12.61
N LYS A 371 -9.83 -17.99 -12.84
CA LYS A 371 -10.38 -17.04 -11.87
C LYS A 371 -10.96 -17.76 -10.65
N CYS A 372 -10.67 -17.26 -9.48
CA CYS A 372 -11.21 -17.72 -8.20
C CYS A 372 -11.37 -16.53 -7.24
N ASP A 373 -12.39 -16.54 -6.38
CA ASP A 373 -12.84 -15.42 -5.57
C ASP A 373 -12.71 -15.63 -4.05
N SER A 374 -12.18 -16.76 -3.64
CA SER A 374 -11.96 -17.10 -2.23
C SER A 374 -10.72 -17.96 -2.06
N TYR A 375 -10.11 -17.90 -0.87
CA TYR A 375 -8.96 -18.75 -0.55
C TYR A 375 -9.25 -20.23 -0.85
N LYS A 376 -10.41 -20.73 -0.40
CA LYS A 376 -10.83 -22.13 -0.58
C LYS A 376 -10.94 -22.52 -2.05
N ALA A 377 -11.55 -21.68 -2.88
CA ALA A 377 -11.71 -21.95 -4.32
C ALA A 377 -10.34 -21.94 -5.04
N CYS A 378 -9.52 -20.94 -4.75
CA CYS A 378 -8.18 -20.82 -5.30
C CYS A 378 -7.27 -21.98 -4.87
N LEU A 379 -7.33 -22.39 -3.59
CA LEU A 379 -6.60 -23.53 -3.08
C LEU A 379 -6.97 -24.84 -3.80
N ALA A 380 -8.23 -25.05 -4.14
CA ALA A 380 -8.66 -26.22 -4.90
C ALA A 380 -8.01 -26.26 -6.30
N LEU A 381 -7.99 -25.12 -7.01
CA LEU A 381 -7.34 -25.01 -8.31
C LEU A 381 -5.82 -25.27 -8.22
N LEU A 382 -5.15 -24.68 -7.21
CA LEU A 382 -3.72 -24.93 -6.99
C LEU A 382 -3.42 -26.40 -6.70
N LYS A 383 -4.26 -27.10 -5.94
CA LYS A 383 -4.15 -28.55 -5.67
C LYS A 383 -4.30 -29.39 -6.95
N ASP A 384 -5.10 -28.92 -7.89
CA ASP A 384 -5.27 -29.53 -9.21
C ASP A 384 -4.12 -29.17 -10.20
N GLY A 385 -3.10 -28.44 -9.73
CA GLY A 385 -1.93 -28.02 -10.52
C GLY A 385 -2.20 -26.91 -11.51
N LYS A 386 -3.28 -26.14 -11.32
CA LYS A 386 -3.67 -25.02 -12.20
C LYS A 386 -3.07 -23.70 -11.72
N ASP A 387 -2.77 -22.83 -12.67
CA ASP A 387 -2.51 -21.41 -12.37
C ASP A 387 -3.80 -20.69 -12.05
N ILE A 388 -3.72 -19.71 -11.14
CA ILE A 388 -4.88 -18.98 -10.64
C ILE A 388 -4.78 -17.49 -10.93
N GLN A 389 -5.95 -16.84 -11.02
CA GLN A 389 -6.11 -15.40 -10.91
C GLN A 389 -7.09 -15.11 -9.77
N TYR A 390 -6.57 -14.69 -8.62
CA TYR A 390 -7.40 -14.31 -7.49
C TYR A 390 -8.21 -13.04 -7.81
N GLN A 391 -9.51 -13.10 -7.58
CA GLN A 391 -10.47 -12.01 -7.76
C GLN A 391 -11.05 -11.67 -6.38
N GLY A 392 -10.39 -10.75 -5.67
CA GLY A 392 -10.72 -10.44 -4.29
C GLY A 392 -11.82 -9.42 -4.10
N GLN A 393 -11.89 -8.89 -2.87
CA GLN A 393 -12.89 -7.90 -2.46
C GLN A 393 -12.59 -6.50 -3.00
N THR A 394 -11.32 -6.18 -3.25
CA THR A 394 -10.87 -4.87 -3.75
C THR A 394 -11.20 -4.62 -5.21
N GLY A 395 -11.38 -5.68 -6.01
CA GLY A 395 -11.56 -5.57 -7.45
C GLY A 395 -10.35 -4.95 -8.18
N ILE A 396 -9.15 -4.99 -7.59
CA ILE A 396 -7.92 -4.52 -8.22
C ILE A 396 -7.47 -5.47 -9.33
N GLY A 397 -6.68 -4.94 -10.28
CA GLY A 397 -5.97 -5.76 -11.27
C GLY A 397 -4.78 -6.52 -10.66
N PRO A 398 -4.21 -7.48 -11.42
CA PRO A 398 -3.02 -8.20 -11.01
C PRO A 398 -1.86 -7.24 -10.67
N PHE A 399 -0.88 -7.71 -9.88
CA PHE A 399 0.32 -6.93 -9.61
C PHE A 399 1.09 -6.63 -10.90
N ASN A 400 1.49 -5.38 -11.06
CA ASN A 400 2.35 -4.92 -12.13
C ASN A 400 3.85 -5.09 -11.79
N LYS A 401 4.74 -4.62 -12.66
CA LYS A 401 6.21 -4.72 -12.45
C LYS A 401 6.74 -3.99 -11.21
N ASN A 402 5.95 -3.08 -10.64
CA ASN A 402 6.28 -2.32 -9.44
C ASN A 402 5.66 -2.93 -8.17
N ASN A 403 5.03 -4.11 -8.26
CA ASN A 403 4.25 -4.74 -7.21
C ASN A 403 3.05 -3.90 -6.72
N ASP A 404 2.60 -2.95 -7.53
CA ASP A 404 1.34 -2.24 -7.38
C ASP A 404 0.23 -2.99 -8.11
N PRO A 405 -1.07 -2.79 -7.80
CA PRO A 405 -2.14 -3.27 -8.65
C PRO A 405 -2.03 -2.64 -10.05
N SER A 406 -2.27 -3.41 -11.11
CA SER A 406 -2.20 -2.91 -12.50
C SER A 406 -3.34 -1.98 -12.85
N SER A 407 -4.48 -2.13 -12.19
CA SER A 407 -5.62 -1.22 -12.25
C SER A 407 -6.22 -1.02 -10.86
N ALA A 408 -6.86 0.10 -10.65
CA ALA A 408 -7.41 0.47 -9.37
C ALA A 408 -8.75 1.18 -9.52
N ASN A 409 -9.50 1.18 -8.43
CA ASN A 409 -10.76 1.86 -8.28
C ASN A 409 -10.63 2.95 -7.23
N ILE A 410 -11.29 4.09 -7.46
CA ILE A 410 -11.40 5.19 -6.51
C ILE A 410 -12.88 5.44 -6.26
N GLY A 411 -13.34 5.22 -5.05
CA GLY A 411 -14.70 5.58 -4.62
C GLY A 411 -14.83 7.09 -4.49
N VAL A 412 -15.90 7.64 -5.05
CA VAL A 412 -16.29 9.05 -4.90
C VAL A 412 -17.48 9.11 -3.95
N TYR A 413 -17.43 10.02 -3.01
CA TYR A 413 -18.40 10.19 -1.94
C TYR A 413 -18.92 11.64 -1.92
N THR A 414 -20.19 11.82 -1.52
CA THR A 414 -20.78 13.13 -1.27
C THR A 414 -21.29 13.20 0.16
N PHE A 415 -20.97 14.26 0.89
CA PHE A 415 -21.42 14.43 2.27
C PHE A 415 -22.91 14.81 2.31
N ASP A 416 -23.65 14.10 3.14
CA ASP A 416 -25.09 14.31 3.35
C ASP A 416 -25.41 15.42 4.38
N GLY A 417 -26.69 15.53 4.75
CA GLY A 417 -27.16 16.49 5.75
C GLY A 417 -26.72 16.21 7.18
N ASP A 418 -26.22 15.04 7.47
CA ASP A 418 -25.68 14.63 8.76
C ASP A 418 -24.14 14.69 8.79
N ASN A 419 -23.50 15.27 7.77
CA ASN A 419 -22.05 15.31 7.58
C ASN A 419 -21.39 13.91 7.46
N LYS A 420 -22.11 12.96 6.86
CA LYS A 420 -21.61 11.61 6.58
C LYS A 420 -21.26 11.46 5.11
N PRO A 421 -20.12 10.83 4.77
CA PRO A 421 -19.81 10.52 3.39
C PRO A 421 -20.71 9.38 2.90
N VAL A 422 -21.47 9.65 1.85
CA VAL A 422 -22.34 8.69 1.17
C VAL A 422 -21.69 8.34 -0.17
N PHE A 423 -21.51 7.06 -0.42
CA PHE A 423 -20.94 6.56 -1.67
C PHE A 423 -21.82 7.00 -2.86
N ASP A 424 -21.20 7.57 -3.88
CA ASP A 424 -21.84 8.01 -5.11
C ASP A 424 -21.53 7.06 -6.26
N HIS A 425 -20.27 6.96 -6.65
CA HIS A 425 -19.83 6.09 -7.73
C HIS A 425 -18.34 5.72 -7.59
N THR A 426 -17.90 4.79 -8.43
CA THR A 426 -16.48 4.41 -8.54
C THR A 426 -15.92 4.93 -9.86
N GLN A 427 -14.71 5.51 -9.81
CA GLN A 427 -13.88 5.76 -10.98
C GLN A 427 -12.74 4.76 -11.04
N SER A 428 -12.61 4.06 -12.18
CA SER A 428 -11.52 3.09 -12.39
C SER A 428 -10.44 3.69 -13.26
N GLY A 429 -9.20 3.29 -13.04
CA GLY A 429 -8.06 3.70 -13.85
C GLY A 429 -6.93 2.68 -13.82
N ASP A 430 -6.09 2.71 -14.87
CA ASP A 430 -4.84 1.96 -14.89
C ASP A 430 -3.83 2.63 -13.96
N VAL A 431 -3.01 1.83 -13.30
CA VAL A 431 -1.92 2.33 -12.46
C VAL A 431 -0.67 2.52 -13.31
N PRO A 432 -0.15 3.75 -13.40
CA PRO A 432 1.08 4.03 -14.15
C PRO A 432 2.27 3.21 -13.61
N THR A 433 3.15 2.80 -14.53
CA THR A 433 4.37 2.04 -14.18
C THR A 433 5.66 2.75 -14.57
N ASP A 434 5.54 3.99 -15.05
CA ASP A 434 6.69 4.79 -15.54
C ASP A 434 7.39 5.56 -14.43
#